data_ed87ab0d1b158d7439bdcd25226783cd
#
_entry.id   ed87ab0d1b158d7439bdcd25226783cd
#
_cell.length_a   1.000
_cell.length_b   1.000
_cell.length_c   1.000
_cell.angle_alpha   90.00
_cell.angle_beta   90.00
_cell.angle_gamma   90.00
#
_symmetry.space_group_name_H-M   'P 1'
#
loop_
_entity.id
_entity.type
_entity.pdbx_description
1 polymer ?
#
loop_
_entity_poly.entity_id
_entity_poly.type
_entity_poly.pdbx_seq_one_letter_code
_entity_poly.pdbx_strand_id
1 'polypeptide(L)' 'MTIEGTVVYNEIEGGFWGITSDDGRRFVPVNPLPESVRKDGCRISARLSPVQVLSTMQWGEHVEVQHIEFAN' A
#
# COMPACT_ATOMS: atom_id res chain seq x y z
N MET A 1 -5.98 -4.35 -10.38
CA MET A 1 -5.10 -3.37 -11.07
C MET A 1 -3.65 -3.62 -10.71
N THR A 2 -2.78 -3.28 -11.60
CA THR A 2 -1.34 -3.39 -11.38
C THR A 2 -0.75 -1.99 -11.32
N ILE A 3 0.05 -1.72 -10.28
CA ILE A 3 0.66 -0.41 -10.09
C ILE A 3 2.14 -0.54 -9.81
N GLU A 4 2.86 0.55 -10.09
CA GLU A 4 4.20 0.75 -9.55
C GLU A 4 4.15 1.91 -8.57
N GLY A 5 4.88 1.80 -7.50
CA GLY A 5 4.83 2.82 -6.46
C GLY A 5 5.86 2.62 -5.38
N THR A 6 5.61 3.28 -4.26
CA THR A 6 6.52 3.34 -3.14
C THR A 6 5.78 2.96 -1.86
N VAL A 7 6.36 2.07 -1.08
CA VAL A 7 5.86 1.75 0.25
C VAL A 7 6.24 2.89 1.19
N VAL A 8 5.28 3.37 1.96
CA VAL A 8 5.50 4.45 2.91
C VAL A 8 4.95 4.07 4.27
N TYR A 9 5.65 4.47 5.32
CA TYR A 9 5.15 4.30 6.67
C TYR A 9 4.51 5.59 7.14
N ASN A 10 3.28 5.50 7.64
CA ASN A 10 2.54 6.64 8.16
C ASN A 10 2.36 6.49 9.65
N GLU A 11 2.61 7.56 10.40
CA GLU A 11 2.54 7.53 11.86
C GLU A 11 1.17 7.90 12.41
N ILE A 12 0.20 8.21 11.54
CA ILE A 12 -1.15 8.55 11.97
C ILE A 12 -1.87 7.30 12.48
N GLU A 13 -2.75 7.49 13.44
CA GLU A 13 -3.60 6.42 14.01
C GLU A 13 -2.81 5.19 14.47
N GLY A 14 -1.66 5.42 15.12
CA GLY A 14 -0.85 4.32 15.65
C GLY A 14 0.14 3.73 14.66
N GLY A 15 0.13 4.21 13.44
CA GLY A 15 1.08 3.76 12.41
C GLY A 15 0.52 2.69 11.50
N PHE A 16 0.80 2.82 10.21
CA PHE A 16 0.43 1.81 9.23
C PHE A 16 1.32 1.92 8.00
N TRP A 17 1.39 0.83 7.24
CA TRP A 17 2.09 0.80 5.97
C TRP A 17 1.11 1.11 4.85
N GLY A 18 1.45 2.08 3.99
CA GLY A 18 0.67 2.43 2.82
C GLY A 18 1.49 2.33 1.55
N ILE A 19 0.84 2.50 0.42
CA ILE A 19 1.49 2.52 -0.89
C ILE A 19 1.05 3.77 -1.62
N THR A 20 2.01 4.52 -2.15
CA THR A 20 1.73 5.64 -3.04
C THR A 20 2.13 5.23 -4.45
N SER A 21 1.18 5.19 -5.37
CA SER A 21 1.48 4.85 -6.76
C SER A 21 2.13 6.03 -7.48
N ASP A 22 2.81 5.72 -8.57
CA ASP A 22 3.54 6.75 -9.34
C ASP A 22 2.60 7.78 -9.97
N ASP A 23 1.32 7.46 -10.14
CA ASP A 23 0.31 8.39 -10.63
C ASP A 23 -0.34 9.24 -9.53
N GLY A 24 0.16 9.14 -8.30
CA GLY A 24 -0.30 9.98 -7.19
C GLY A 24 -1.43 9.39 -6.35
N ARG A 25 -1.86 8.16 -6.61
CA ARG A 25 -2.89 7.51 -5.80
C ARG A 25 -2.30 6.91 -4.54
N ARG A 26 -3.12 6.85 -3.49
CA ARG A 26 -2.71 6.29 -2.20
C ARG A 26 -3.55 5.07 -1.89
N PHE A 27 -2.90 4.01 -1.39
CA PHE A 27 -3.57 2.75 -1.08
C PHE A 27 -3.23 2.30 0.32
N VAL A 28 -4.24 1.74 1.00
CA VAL A 28 -4.09 1.17 2.34
C VAL A 28 -4.32 -0.33 2.23
N PRO A 29 -3.27 -1.16 2.30
CA PRO A 29 -3.44 -2.61 2.26
C PRO A 29 -4.23 -3.10 3.48
N VAL A 30 -5.21 -3.98 3.26
CA VAL A 30 -5.98 -4.59 4.33
C VAL A 30 -5.31 -5.88 4.83
N ASN A 31 -4.40 -6.45 4.04
CA ASN A 31 -3.61 -7.60 4.43
C ASN A 31 -2.15 -7.17 4.66
N PRO A 32 -1.41 -7.87 5.52
CA PRO A 32 -0.04 -7.46 5.83
C PRO A 32 0.86 -7.51 4.61
N LEU A 33 1.73 -6.51 4.47
CA LEU A 33 2.78 -6.54 3.44
C LEU A 33 3.86 -7.53 3.86
N PRO A 34 4.50 -8.23 2.90
CA PRO A 34 5.65 -9.06 3.20
C PRO A 34 6.76 -8.24 3.86
N GLU A 35 7.47 -8.84 4.80
CA GLU A 35 8.53 -8.15 5.52
C GLU A 35 9.59 -7.57 4.58
N SER A 36 9.87 -8.28 3.49
CA SER A 36 10.91 -7.87 2.53
C SER A 36 10.67 -6.51 1.90
N VAL A 37 9.40 -6.11 1.73
CA VAL A 37 9.05 -4.82 1.12
C VAL A 37 8.58 -3.79 2.15
N ARG A 38 8.47 -4.18 3.41
CA ARG A 38 7.97 -3.35 4.49
C ARG A 38 9.05 -2.41 4.99
N LYS A 39 9.46 -1.50 4.11
CA LYS A 39 10.49 -0.48 4.38
C LYS A 39 10.03 0.83 3.76
N ASP A 40 10.10 1.88 4.53
CA ASP A 40 9.73 3.22 4.04
C ASP A 40 10.61 3.62 2.87
N GLY A 41 9.99 3.98 1.75
CA GLY A 41 10.71 4.33 0.54
C GLY A 41 10.97 3.16 -0.41
N CYS A 42 10.53 1.95 -0.07
CA CYS A 42 10.76 0.79 -0.92
C CYS A 42 9.95 0.89 -2.21
N ARG A 43 10.63 0.77 -3.35
CA ARG A 43 9.97 0.78 -4.67
C ARG A 43 9.44 -0.61 -4.98
N ILE A 44 8.17 -0.67 -5.39
CA ILE A 44 7.49 -1.94 -5.62
C ILE A 44 6.62 -1.90 -6.87
N SER A 45 6.33 -3.09 -7.38
CA SER A 45 5.27 -3.34 -8.33
C SER A 45 4.27 -4.26 -7.64
N ALA A 46 2.98 -3.96 -7.75
CA ALA A 46 1.98 -4.72 -7.03
C ALA A 46 0.70 -4.88 -7.84
N ARG A 47 0.04 -6.01 -7.62
CA ARG A 47 -1.32 -6.21 -8.10
C ARG A 47 -2.28 -6.05 -6.93
N LEU A 48 -3.23 -5.14 -7.09
CA LEU A 48 -4.14 -4.72 -6.04
C LEU A 48 -5.58 -4.96 -6.47
N SER A 49 -6.42 -5.27 -5.50
CA SER A 49 -7.86 -5.37 -5.71
C SER A 49 -8.56 -4.45 -4.70
N PRO A 50 -9.44 -3.53 -5.16
CA PRO A 50 -10.17 -2.68 -4.22
C PRO A 50 -11.05 -3.50 -3.31
N VAL A 51 -11.14 -3.09 -2.04
CA VAL A 51 -12.04 -3.71 -1.07
C VAL A 51 -12.80 -2.62 -0.34
N GLN A 52 -14.02 -2.94 0.09
CA GLN A 52 -14.81 -2.04 0.90
C GLN A 52 -14.68 -2.45 2.35
N VAL A 53 -14.30 -1.50 3.19
CA VAL A 53 -14.16 -1.73 4.63
C VAL A 53 -14.84 -0.59 5.37
N LEU A 54 -15.35 -0.88 6.56
CA LEU A 54 -15.84 0.14 7.46
C LEU A 54 -14.65 0.69 8.22
N SER A 55 -14.20 1.88 7.83
CA SER A 55 -13.02 2.49 8.43
C SER A 55 -13.19 4.01 8.43
N THR A 56 -12.67 4.64 9.48
CA THR A 56 -12.58 6.09 9.55
C THR A 56 -11.28 6.61 8.91
N MET A 57 -10.38 5.72 8.55
CA MET A 57 -9.12 6.10 7.91
C MET A 57 -9.39 6.59 6.50
N GLN A 58 -8.96 7.80 6.18
CA GLN A 58 -9.20 8.42 4.90
C GLN A 58 -7.91 8.77 4.15
N TRP A 59 -6.80 8.16 4.54
CA TRP A 59 -5.52 8.42 3.91
C TRP A 59 -5.49 7.94 2.45
N GLY A 60 -6.17 6.85 2.14
CA GLY A 60 -6.19 6.30 0.80
C GLY A 60 -7.24 5.23 0.62
N GLU A 61 -7.26 4.62 -0.57
CA GLU A 61 -8.18 3.55 -0.89
C GLU A 61 -7.74 2.25 -0.25
N HIS A 62 -8.68 1.53 0.35
CA HIS A 62 -8.39 0.21 0.93
C HIS A 62 -8.31 -0.82 -0.19
N VAL A 63 -7.25 -1.64 -0.15
CA VAL A 63 -7.00 -2.65 -1.18
C VAL A 63 -6.50 -3.93 -0.55
N GLU A 64 -6.76 -5.04 -1.23
CA GLU A 64 -6.09 -6.30 -0.97
C GLU A 64 -4.88 -6.38 -1.89
N VAL A 65 -3.72 -6.67 -1.33
CA VAL A 65 -2.51 -6.89 -2.12
C VAL A 65 -2.49 -8.35 -2.53
N GLN A 66 -2.65 -8.61 -3.82
CA GLN A 66 -2.66 -9.95 -4.38
C GLN A 66 -1.26 -10.43 -4.72
N HIS A 67 -0.39 -9.51 -5.10
CA HIS A 67 1.01 -9.79 -5.41
C HIS A 67 1.79 -8.50 -5.22
N ILE A 68 3.02 -8.61 -4.70
CA ILE A 68 3.92 -7.47 -4.53
C ILE A 68 5.35 -7.95 -4.65
N GLU A 69 6.18 -7.17 -5.34
CA GLU A 69 7.60 -7.48 -5.51
C GLU A 69 8.39 -6.19 -5.65
N PHE A 70 9.70 -6.28 -5.50
CA PHE A 70 10.57 -5.13 -5.71
C PHE A 70 10.47 -4.67 -7.15
N ALA A 71 10.43 -3.35 -7.35
CA ALA A 71 10.55 -2.72 -8.65
C ALA A 71 11.94 -2.11 -8.76
N ASN A 72 12.60 -2.36 -9.85
CA ASN A 72 13.93 -1.80 -10.10
C ASN A 72 13.85 -0.59 -11.02
#